data_9f9772ab7cee33ff2b833c11e3b54dae
#
_entry.id   9f9772ab7cee33ff2b833c11e3b54dae
#
_cell.length_a   1.000
_cell.length_b   1.000
_cell.length_c   1.000
_cell.angle_alpha   90.00
_cell.angle_beta   90.00
_cell.angle_gamma   90.00
#
_symmetry.space_group_name_H-M   'P 1'
#
loop_
_entity.id
_entity.type
_entity.pdbx_description
1 polymer ?
#
loop_
_entity_poly.entity_id
_entity_poly.type
_entity_poly.pdbx_seq_one_letter_code
_entity_poly.pdbx_strand_id
1 'polypeptide(L)'
;MISFIHIADKNQEASICKNGLKMGRRKIRGVYAIPVVPDYATTHQWARELKRRGVQVLICVQFRIPNTEIVLVGQYNGEKIEMIASEAVATVLKHSDPMGLEVLIPRKIAPSEITRIYLAPRLVGWRYYPSAKGKKPFCHCRYCNRGEIRASRLIREES
;
A
#
# COMPACT_ATOMS: atom_id res chain seq x y z
N MET A 1 12.20 1.72 16.63
CA MET A 1 11.01 1.05 16.05
C MET A 1 10.37 1.94 15.01
N ILE A 2 10.12 1.43 13.83
CA ILE A 2 9.50 2.15 12.71
C ILE A 2 8.12 1.56 12.43
N SER A 3 7.17 2.45 12.15
CA SER A 3 5.78 2.07 11.84
C SER A 3 5.59 1.86 10.32
N PHE A 4 4.93 0.77 9.99
CA PHE A 4 4.50 0.42 8.64
C PHE A 4 3.00 0.15 8.60
N ILE A 5 2.41 0.26 7.42
CA ILE A 5 1.02 -0.11 7.18
C ILE A 5 0.95 -1.20 6.11
N HIS A 6 0.24 -2.26 6.43
CA HIS A 6 -0.24 -3.26 5.48
C HIS A 6 -1.74 -3.05 5.25
N ILE A 7 -2.20 -3.11 4.02
CA ILE A 7 -3.62 -2.97 3.69
C ILE A 7 -4.18 -4.35 3.37
N ALA A 8 -5.27 -4.71 4.05
CA ALA A 8 -5.90 -6.02 3.96
C ALA A 8 -7.42 -5.92 3.77
N ASP A 9 -8.05 -7.03 3.38
CA ASP A 9 -9.49 -7.17 3.41
C ASP A 9 -9.99 -7.23 4.87
N LYS A 10 -11.05 -6.49 5.17
CA LYS A 10 -11.67 -6.51 6.52
C LYS A 10 -12.07 -7.92 6.97
N ASN A 11 -12.42 -8.80 6.07
CA ASN A 11 -12.73 -10.20 6.39
C ASN A 11 -11.56 -10.96 7.02
N GLN A 12 -10.34 -10.47 6.88
CA GLN A 12 -9.13 -11.05 7.47
C GLN A 12 -8.83 -10.52 8.87
N GLU A 13 -9.55 -9.49 9.36
CA GLU A 13 -9.25 -8.79 10.61
C GLU A 13 -9.14 -9.74 11.82
N ALA A 14 -10.12 -10.62 12.02
CA ALA A 14 -10.09 -11.57 13.14
C ALA A 14 -8.89 -12.53 13.08
N SER A 15 -8.54 -13.00 11.88
CA SER A 15 -7.35 -13.83 11.67
C SER A 15 -6.06 -13.05 11.91
N ILE A 16 -6.00 -11.80 11.48
CA ILE A 16 -4.84 -10.93 11.67
C ILE A 16 -4.63 -10.63 13.16
N CYS A 17 -5.69 -10.30 13.90
CA CYS A 17 -5.62 -10.09 15.34
C CYS A 17 -5.07 -11.31 16.09
N LYS A 18 -5.50 -12.53 15.68
CA LYS A 18 -5.09 -13.78 16.33
C LYS A 18 -3.69 -14.26 15.91
N ASN A 19 -3.37 -14.18 14.62
CA ASN A 19 -2.21 -14.87 14.01
C ASN A 19 -1.15 -13.91 13.46
N GLY A 20 -1.41 -12.59 13.45
CA GLY A 20 -0.58 -11.61 12.77
C GLY A 20 -0.70 -11.63 11.25
N LEU A 21 0.20 -10.92 10.58
CA LEU A 21 0.25 -10.89 9.11
C LEU A 21 1.10 -12.03 8.57
N LYS A 22 0.50 -12.82 7.71
CA LYS A 22 1.16 -13.93 7.02
C LYS A 22 1.90 -13.43 5.78
N MET A 23 3.00 -14.10 5.44
CA MET A 23 3.70 -13.82 4.18
C MET A 23 2.81 -14.15 2.98
N GLY A 24 2.75 -13.23 2.02
CA GLY A 24 2.12 -13.47 0.73
C GLY A 24 2.82 -14.57 -0.08
N ARG A 25 2.10 -15.13 -1.06
CA ARG A 25 2.59 -16.23 -1.92
C ARG A 25 3.15 -15.75 -3.27
N ARG A 26 3.48 -14.47 -3.42
CA ARG A 26 4.07 -13.92 -4.64
C ARG A 26 5.51 -14.42 -4.83
N LYS A 27 6.11 -14.12 -6.00
CA LYS A 27 7.49 -14.49 -6.37
C LYS A 27 8.50 -14.22 -5.23
N ILE A 28 8.38 -13.08 -4.57
CA ILE A 28 9.12 -12.77 -3.34
C ILE A 28 8.14 -12.90 -2.16
N ARG A 29 8.49 -13.78 -1.20
CA ARG A 29 7.64 -14.04 -0.03
C ARG A 29 7.89 -13.02 1.05
N GLY A 30 6.83 -12.42 1.58
CA GLY A 30 6.91 -11.45 2.67
C GLY A 30 5.60 -10.73 2.89
N VAL A 31 5.61 -9.75 3.78
CA VAL A 31 4.50 -8.83 4.04
C VAL A 31 4.76 -7.53 3.29
N TYR A 32 3.93 -7.22 2.31
CA TYR A 32 3.99 -5.95 1.59
C TYR A 32 3.45 -4.84 2.47
N ALA A 33 4.17 -3.75 2.60
CA ALA A 33 3.81 -2.61 3.42
C ALA A 33 4.36 -1.30 2.84
N ILE A 34 3.98 -0.21 3.43
CA ILE A 34 4.53 1.12 3.21
C ILE A 34 4.86 1.76 4.56
N PRO A 35 5.96 2.48 4.73
CA PRO A 35 6.23 3.19 5.98
C PRO A 35 5.19 4.28 6.22
N VAL A 36 4.88 4.51 7.49
CA VAL A 36 4.06 5.65 7.90
C VAL A 36 4.91 6.91 7.78
N VAL A 37 4.56 7.76 6.84
CA VAL A 37 5.24 9.05 6.57
C VAL A 37 4.25 10.20 6.77
N PRO A 38 4.73 11.47 6.92
CA PRO A 38 3.84 12.62 7.10
C PRO A 38 2.83 12.81 5.98
N ASP A 39 3.21 12.49 4.73
CA ASP A 39 2.27 12.51 3.61
C ASP A 39 1.28 11.35 3.69
N TYR A 40 0.02 11.71 3.95
CA TYR A 40 -1.08 10.77 4.14
C TYR A 40 -1.41 9.98 2.87
N ALA A 41 -1.30 10.62 1.71
CA ALA A 41 -1.57 9.98 0.43
C ALA A 41 -0.52 8.90 0.12
N THR A 42 0.74 9.19 0.34
CA THR A 42 1.85 8.21 0.21
C THR A 42 1.65 7.02 1.15
N THR A 43 1.33 7.28 2.42
CA THR A 43 1.13 6.23 3.44
C THR A 43 -0.02 5.28 3.06
N HIS A 44 -1.07 5.76 2.42
CA HIS A 44 -2.27 4.98 2.08
C HIS A 44 -2.45 4.71 0.58
N GLN A 45 -1.44 4.96 -0.21
CA GLN A 45 -1.50 4.92 -1.68
C GLN A 45 -2.07 3.62 -2.28
N TRP A 46 -1.87 2.50 -1.61
CA TRP A 46 -2.31 1.18 -2.09
C TRP A 46 -3.80 0.89 -1.84
N ALA A 47 -4.49 1.66 -1.00
CA ALA A 47 -5.89 1.41 -0.66
C ALA A 47 -6.79 1.37 -1.91
N ARG A 48 -6.66 2.37 -2.80
CA ARG A 48 -7.45 2.44 -4.03
C ARG A 48 -7.13 1.30 -4.99
N GLU A 49 -5.86 0.94 -5.11
CA GLU A 49 -5.40 -0.11 -6.02
C GLU A 49 -5.93 -1.49 -5.60
N LEU A 50 -5.96 -1.78 -4.31
CA LEU A 50 -6.52 -3.01 -3.78
C LEU A 50 -8.04 -3.05 -3.92
N LYS A 51 -8.73 -1.92 -3.74
CA LYS A 51 -10.18 -1.84 -3.93
C LYS A 51 -10.60 -2.14 -5.37
N ARG A 52 -9.78 -1.78 -6.35
CA ARG A 52 -10.02 -2.13 -7.77
C ARG A 52 -9.98 -3.63 -8.02
N ARG A 53 -9.31 -4.41 -7.18
CA ARG A 53 -9.25 -5.87 -7.25
C ARG A 53 -10.50 -6.56 -6.71
N GLY A 54 -11.53 -5.80 -6.32
CA GLY A 54 -12.83 -6.31 -5.89
C GLY A 54 -13.00 -6.44 -4.38
N VAL A 55 -12.01 -6.03 -3.58
CA VAL A 55 -12.16 -6.02 -2.11
C VAL A 55 -13.15 -4.92 -1.73
N GLN A 56 -14.21 -5.28 -1.00
CA GLN A 56 -15.30 -4.36 -0.66
C GLN A 56 -14.89 -3.39 0.45
N VAL A 57 -14.35 -3.90 1.53
CA VAL A 57 -13.93 -3.10 2.69
C VAL A 57 -12.48 -3.41 3.00
N LEU A 58 -11.66 -2.36 3.04
CA LEU A 58 -10.24 -2.45 3.35
C LEU A 58 -9.97 -1.93 4.75
N ILE A 59 -9.02 -2.59 5.42
CA ILE A 59 -8.44 -2.15 6.69
C ILE A 59 -6.95 -1.86 6.50
N CYS A 60 -6.44 -0.92 7.29
CA CYS A 60 -5.03 -0.66 7.46
C CYS A 60 -4.56 -1.33 8.76
N VAL A 61 -3.57 -2.17 8.66
CA VAL A 61 -2.91 -2.83 9.80
C VAL A 61 -1.58 -2.14 10.02
N GLN A 62 -1.52 -1.32 11.05
CA GLN A 62 -0.29 -0.63 11.45
C GLN A 62 0.49 -1.50 12.43
N PHE A 63 1.78 -1.66 12.16
CA PHE A 63 2.69 -2.46 12.99
C PHE A 63 4.06 -1.79 13.08
N ARG A 64 4.90 -2.24 14.01
CA ARG A 64 6.24 -1.70 14.24
C ARG A 64 7.30 -2.79 14.14
N ILE A 65 8.39 -2.47 13.46
CA ILE A 65 9.57 -3.32 13.36
C ILE A 65 10.84 -2.56 13.82
N PRO A 66 11.93 -3.26 14.15
CA PRO A 66 13.21 -2.62 14.47
C PRO A 66 13.73 -1.74 13.33
N ASN A 67 14.42 -0.66 13.67
CA ASN A 67 15.03 0.24 12.68
C ASN A 67 16.06 -0.47 11.80
N THR A 68 16.74 -1.46 12.35
CA THR A 68 17.81 -2.24 11.72
C THR A 68 17.32 -3.49 11.00
N GLU A 69 16.01 -3.75 11.00
CA GLU A 69 15.47 -4.91 10.30
C GLU A 69 15.65 -4.79 8.79
N ILE A 70 16.05 -5.89 8.17
CA ILE A 70 16.24 -5.96 6.72
C ILE A 70 14.89 -6.04 6.02
N VAL A 71 14.71 -5.16 5.06
CA VAL A 71 13.52 -5.07 4.20
C VAL A 71 13.93 -4.91 2.73
N LEU A 72 13.02 -5.18 1.83
CA LEU A 72 13.22 -5.05 0.39
C LEU A 72 12.37 -3.90 -0.14
N VAL A 73 12.97 -2.96 -0.85
CA VAL A 73 12.31 -1.75 -1.35
C VAL A 73 12.41 -1.66 -2.87
N GLY A 74 11.37 -1.29 -3.54
CA GLY A 74 11.37 -1.03 -4.98
C GLY A 74 10.01 -0.63 -5.53
N GLN A 75 9.97 -0.29 -6.80
CA GLN A 75 8.73 0.05 -7.49
C GLN A 75 7.84 -1.19 -7.70
N TYR A 76 6.54 -0.96 -7.83
CA TYR A 76 5.56 -1.99 -8.20
C TYR A 76 6.02 -2.77 -9.42
N ASN A 77 6.04 -4.10 -9.31
CA ASN A 77 6.56 -5.02 -10.34
C ASN A 77 8.03 -4.80 -10.76
N GLY A 78 8.78 -3.92 -10.09
CA GLY A 78 10.19 -3.70 -10.30
C GLY A 78 11.07 -4.58 -9.42
N GLU A 79 12.37 -4.48 -9.64
CA GLU A 79 13.37 -5.07 -8.76
C GLU A 79 13.29 -4.45 -7.36
N LYS A 80 13.66 -5.26 -6.36
CA LYS A 80 13.70 -4.82 -4.96
C LYS A 80 15.15 -4.80 -4.50
N ILE A 81 15.50 -3.75 -3.78
CA ILE A 81 16.82 -3.56 -3.19
C ILE A 81 16.71 -3.82 -1.69
N GLU A 82 17.65 -4.59 -1.16
CA GLU A 82 17.74 -4.88 0.27
C GLU A 82 18.33 -3.69 1.02
N MET A 83 17.71 -3.30 2.12
CA MET A 83 18.18 -2.24 3.00
C MET A 83 17.59 -2.39 4.40
N ILE A 84 18.10 -1.65 5.38
CA ILE A 84 17.48 -1.60 6.71
C ILE A 84 16.20 -0.73 6.71
N ALA A 85 15.29 -1.00 7.62
CA ALA A 85 13.99 -0.34 7.70
C ALA A 85 14.10 1.18 7.81
N SER A 86 15.10 1.72 8.52
CA SER A 86 15.34 3.17 8.60
C SER A 86 15.73 3.79 7.26
N GLU A 87 16.52 3.08 6.45
CA GLU A 87 16.87 3.53 5.10
C GLU A 87 15.68 3.46 4.15
N ALA A 88 14.80 2.45 4.31
CA ALA A 88 13.56 2.35 3.55
C ALA A 88 12.66 3.58 3.75
N VAL A 89 12.52 4.06 4.99
CA VAL A 89 11.78 5.31 5.28
C VAL A 89 12.46 6.50 4.62
N ALA A 90 13.77 6.63 4.75
CA ALA A 90 14.52 7.73 4.13
C ALA A 90 14.39 7.71 2.61
N THR A 91 14.38 6.52 2.00
CA THR A 91 14.18 6.34 0.56
C THR A 91 12.80 6.84 0.13
N VAL A 92 11.74 6.46 0.86
CA VAL A 92 10.37 6.94 0.55
C VAL A 92 10.25 8.46 0.70
N LEU A 93 10.84 9.03 1.76
CA LEU A 93 10.79 10.47 2.03
C LEU A 93 11.57 11.31 1.02
N LYS A 94 12.70 10.80 0.52
CA LYS A 94 13.57 11.50 -0.41
C LYS A 94 13.18 11.29 -1.88
N HIS A 95 12.33 10.31 -2.16
CA HIS A 95 11.95 10.01 -3.54
C HIS A 95 11.09 11.15 -4.10
N SER A 96 11.43 11.63 -5.30
CA SER A 96 10.69 12.70 -5.97
C SER A 96 9.25 12.32 -6.28
N ASP A 97 9.01 11.04 -6.56
CA ASP A 97 7.68 10.44 -6.73
C ASP A 97 7.62 9.12 -5.96
N PRO A 98 7.18 9.12 -4.69
CA PRO A 98 7.11 7.91 -3.87
C PRO A 98 5.93 7.00 -4.25
N MET A 99 5.09 7.42 -5.18
CA MET A 99 3.92 6.66 -5.60
C MET A 99 4.32 5.41 -6.36
N GLY A 100 3.76 4.26 -5.96
CA GLY A 100 4.11 2.96 -6.51
C GLY A 100 5.28 2.26 -5.82
N LEU A 101 5.94 2.88 -4.85
CA LEU A 101 6.93 2.21 -4.03
C LEU A 101 6.27 1.16 -3.13
N GLU A 102 6.94 0.02 -2.99
CA GLU A 102 6.58 -1.07 -2.09
C GLU A 102 7.76 -1.39 -1.17
N VAL A 103 7.45 -1.64 0.08
CA VAL A 103 8.38 -2.26 1.04
C VAL A 103 7.89 -3.66 1.34
N LEU A 104 8.79 -4.62 1.28
CA LEU A 104 8.50 -6.01 1.60
C LEU A 104 9.32 -6.43 2.82
N ILE A 105 8.62 -6.84 3.86
CA ILE A 105 9.24 -7.43 5.05
C ILE A 105 9.29 -8.96 4.85
N PRO A 106 10.51 -9.58 4.75
CA PRO A 106 10.64 -10.97 4.33
C PRO A 106 10.32 -11.98 5.44
N ARG A 107 9.42 -11.62 6.34
CA ARG A 107 8.92 -12.51 7.42
C ARG A 107 7.45 -12.25 7.73
N LYS A 108 6.89 -13.05 8.61
CA LYS A 108 5.58 -12.80 9.24
C LYS A 108 5.68 -11.63 10.22
N ILE A 109 4.58 -10.91 10.42
CA ILE A 109 4.44 -9.92 11.50
C ILE A 109 3.61 -10.56 12.61
N ALA A 110 4.17 -10.63 13.79
CA ALA A 110 3.48 -11.20 14.95
C ALA A 110 2.33 -10.28 15.43
N PRO A 111 1.28 -10.83 16.06
CA PRO A 111 0.21 -10.00 16.63
C PRO A 111 0.72 -8.94 17.61
N SER A 112 1.77 -9.22 18.37
CA SER A 112 2.40 -8.29 19.32
C SER A 112 3.08 -7.08 18.66
N GLU A 113 3.41 -7.15 17.37
CA GLU A 113 4.00 -6.04 16.60
C GLU A 113 2.91 -5.10 16.05
N ILE A 114 1.66 -5.56 15.98
CA ILE A 114 0.52 -4.78 15.49
C ILE A 114 0.12 -3.75 16.55
N THR A 115 0.13 -2.49 16.17
CA THR A 115 -0.19 -1.38 17.08
C THR A 115 -1.59 -0.83 16.90
N ARG A 116 -2.14 -0.97 15.69
CA ARG A 116 -3.47 -0.43 15.36
C ARG A 116 -4.05 -1.11 14.11
N ILE A 117 -5.38 -1.29 14.11
CA ILE A 117 -6.16 -1.66 12.91
C ILE A 117 -7.28 -0.63 12.75
N TYR A 118 -7.47 -0.14 11.53
CA TYR A 118 -8.50 0.86 11.24
C TYR A 118 -8.98 0.75 9.78
N LEU A 119 -10.14 1.32 9.48
CA LEU A 119 -10.68 1.34 8.12
C LEU A 119 -9.77 2.16 7.19
N ALA A 120 -9.47 1.62 6.03
CA ALA A 120 -8.65 2.32 5.05
C ALA A 120 -9.40 3.58 4.54
N PRO A 121 -8.70 4.71 4.40
CA PRO A 121 -9.29 5.94 3.90
C PRO A 121 -9.68 5.81 2.43
N ARG A 122 -10.63 6.64 2.01
CA ARG A 122 -11.01 6.78 0.60
C ARG A 122 -10.04 7.74 -0.07
N LEU A 123 -9.02 7.18 -0.71
CA LEU A 123 -8.02 7.95 -1.46
C LEU A 123 -8.01 7.54 -2.93
N VAL A 124 -7.56 8.46 -3.76
CA VAL A 124 -7.22 8.18 -5.16
C VAL A 124 -5.90 7.40 -5.19
N GLY A 125 -5.85 6.28 -5.90
CA GLY A 125 -4.65 5.47 -6.03
C GLY A 125 -3.55 6.17 -6.83
N TRP A 126 -2.31 5.79 -6.60
CA TRP A 126 -1.14 6.38 -7.24
C TRP A 126 -1.14 6.32 -8.78
N ARG A 127 -1.91 5.41 -9.37
CA ARG A 127 -2.11 5.32 -10.82
C ARG A 127 -3.10 6.33 -11.38
N TYR A 128 -3.64 7.18 -10.53
CA TYR A 128 -4.65 8.15 -10.86
C TYR A 128 -4.13 9.57 -10.67
N TYR A 129 -4.34 10.40 -11.69
CA TYR A 129 -4.15 11.84 -11.57
C TYR A 129 -5.52 12.50 -11.36
N PRO A 130 -5.86 12.97 -10.15
CA PRO A 130 -7.15 13.61 -9.87
C PRO A 130 -7.41 14.83 -10.72
N SER A 131 -6.33 15.56 -11.08
CA SER A 131 -6.37 16.76 -11.93
C SER A 131 -6.46 16.45 -13.43
N ALA A 132 -6.41 15.19 -13.83
CA ALA A 132 -6.39 14.79 -15.23
C ALA A 132 -7.79 14.58 -15.81
N LYS A 133 -8.72 15.52 -15.60
CA LYS A 133 -10.10 15.46 -16.13
C LYS A 133 -10.12 14.97 -17.59
N GLY A 134 -10.71 13.80 -17.84
CA GLY A 134 -10.85 13.19 -19.15
C GLY A 134 -9.56 12.66 -19.80
N LYS A 135 -8.41 12.72 -19.13
CA LYS A 135 -7.15 12.15 -19.63
C LYS A 135 -7.04 10.67 -19.28
N LYS A 136 -6.46 9.89 -20.19
CA LYS A 136 -6.18 8.47 -19.94
C LYS A 136 -5.15 8.32 -18.81
N PRO A 137 -5.28 7.27 -17.96
CA PRO A 137 -4.24 6.97 -16.99
C PRO A 137 -2.92 6.65 -17.72
N PHE A 138 -1.80 6.99 -17.09
CA PHE A 138 -0.47 6.72 -17.68
C PHE A 138 -0.15 5.22 -17.83
N CYS A 139 -0.89 4.36 -17.13
CA CYS A 139 -0.77 2.90 -17.21
C CYS A 139 -1.96 2.32 -17.98
N HIS A 140 -1.69 1.58 -19.06
CA HIS A 140 -2.71 0.90 -19.87
C HIS A 140 -3.11 -0.48 -19.37
N CYS A 141 -2.77 -0.86 -18.13
CA CYS A 141 -3.16 -2.14 -17.59
C CYS A 141 -4.70 -2.23 -17.42
N ARG A 142 -5.23 -3.46 -17.45
CA ARG A 142 -6.66 -3.76 -17.29
C ARG A 142 -7.30 -3.06 -16.06
N TYR A 143 -6.56 -2.91 -14.97
CA TYR A 143 -7.05 -2.29 -13.76
C TYR A 143 -7.15 -0.76 -13.87
N CYS A 144 -6.18 -0.12 -14.51
CA CYS A 144 -6.22 1.32 -14.75
C CYS A 144 -7.35 1.69 -15.70
N ASN A 145 -7.54 0.95 -16.79
CA ASN A 145 -8.64 1.18 -17.73
C ASN A 145 -10.01 1.01 -17.07
N ARG A 146 -10.21 0.01 -16.22
CA ARG A 146 -11.44 -0.15 -15.44
C ARG A 146 -11.65 0.98 -14.44
N GLY A 147 -10.57 1.45 -13.84
CA GLY A 147 -10.60 2.58 -12.93
C GLY A 147 -10.99 3.88 -13.63
N GLU A 148 -10.54 4.09 -14.87
CA GLU A 148 -10.89 5.24 -15.70
C GLU A 148 -12.40 5.31 -15.96
N ILE A 149 -13.02 4.19 -16.32
CA ILE A 149 -14.48 4.13 -16.55
C ILE A 149 -15.27 4.53 -15.29
N ARG A 150 -14.84 4.07 -14.11
CA ARG A 150 -15.49 4.40 -12.83
C ARG A 150 -15.24 5.86 -12.42
N ALA A 151 -14.04 6.37 -12.62
CA ALA A 151 -13.71 7.75 -12.31
C ALA A 151 -14.42 8.73 -13.24
N SER A 152 -14.59 8.40 -14.51
CA SER A 152 -15.36 9.20 -15.47
C SER A 152 -16.84 9.33 -15.05
N ARG A 153 -17.40 8.28 -14.42
CA ARG A 153 -18.76 8.36 -13.86
C ARG A 153 -18.81 9.29 -12.65
N LEU A 154 -17.88 9.15 -11.69
CA LEU A 154 -17.82 10.01 -10.50
C LEU A 154 -17.62 11.49 -10.86
N ILE A 155 -16.76 11.79 -11.84
CA ILE A 155 -16.54 13.16 -12.33
C ILE A 155 -17.78 13.74 -13.00
N ARG A 156 -18.61 12.92 -13.66
CA ARG A 156 -19.88 13.39 -14.28
C ARG A 156 -20.97 13.63 -13.23
N GLU A 157 -20.95 12.92 -12.11
CA GLU A 157 -21.91 13.12 -11.02
C GLU A 157 -21.60 14.35 -10.17
N GLU A 158 -20.34 14.83 -10.18
CA GLU A 158 -19.90 16.05 -9.47
C GLU A 158 -19.91 17.31 -10.37
N SER A 159 -20.28 17.18 -11.63
CA SER A 159 -20.35 18.29 -12.61
C SER A 159 -21.78 18.65 -12.92
#